data_a21ad5c533b656ddfbbd2212d3335a46
#
_entry.id   a21ad5c533b656ddfbbd2212d3335a46
#
_cell.length_a   1.000
_cell.length_b   1.000
_cell.length_c   1.000
_cell.angle_alpha   90.00
_cell.angle_beta   90.00
_cell.angle_gamma   90.00
#
_symmetry.space_group_name_H-M   'P 1'
#
loop_
_entity.id
_entity.type
_entity.pdbx_description
1 polymer ?
#
loop_
_entity_poly.entity_id
_entity_poly.type
_entity_poly.pdbx_seq_one_letter_code
_entity_poly.pdbx_strand_id
1 'polypeptide(L)'
;MNGINNVARRSDLLDRAILIELSRIDEDKRKENSAITKEFDKDLPLILGNIFDILSKAIKIYPNVKLSKLPRMADFSHWGYAIAQALGNLGETFLDEYKCNYNKQNIEAINSDIVATLLIAFMKEKEIWKGKVSELLKELTYLADREKIKTKTNDFPSQANLLSRKLNSLKSNLKSIGIDFKSESKSDATYITITNENSPQLPPYVKHNKTNDDNTDVEF
;
A
#
# COMPACT_ATOMS: atom_id res chain seq x y z
N MET A 1 -6.07 -18.55 6.12
CA MET A 1 -4.64 -18.56 6.54
C MET A 1 -4.55 -17.85 7.88
N ASN A 2 -3.85 -18.42 8.83
CA ASN A 2 -3.52 -17.78 10.10
C ASN A 2 -2.02 -17.95 10.37
N GLY A 3 -1.43 -17.06 11.14
CA GLY A 3 0.00 -17.09 11.48
C GLY A 3 0.39 -15.94 12.38
N ILE A 4 1.53 -16.05 13.05
CA ILE A 4 2.09 -15.02 13.93
C ILE A 4 2.73 -13.90 13.09
N ASN A 5 3.19 -14.19 11.88
CA ASN A 5 3.75 -13.23 10.93
C ASN A 5 2.76 -13.04 9.78
N ASN A 6 2.88 -11.92 9.07
CA ASN A 6 2.07 -11.65 7.90
C ASN A 6 2.16 -12.82 6.89
N VAL A 7 1.06 -13.53 6.72
CA VAL A 7 0.97 -14.75 5.90
C VAL A 7 0.89 -14.41 4.42
N ALA A 8 0.43 -13.21 4.08
CA ALA A 8 0.30 -12.74 2.71
C ALA A 8 1.45 -11.75 2.40
N ARG A 9 2.55 -12.26 1.83
CA ARG A 9 3.70 -11.42 1.41
C ARG A 9 3.60 -10.90 -0.02
N ARG A 10 2.76 -11.51 -0.85
CA ARG A 10 2.60 -11.13 -2.25
C ARG A 10 1.53 -10.06 -2.37
N SER A 11 1.84 -8.98 -3.10
CA SER A 11 0.91 -7.86 -3.31
C SER A 11 -0.41 -8.28 -3.95
N ASP A 12 -0.39 -9.28 -4.86
CA ASP A 12 -1.60 -9.80 -5.51
C ASP A 12 -2.54 -10.56 -4.56
N LEU A 13 -2.00 -11.13 -3.48
CA LEU A 13 -2.77 -11.76 -2.41
C LEU A 13 -3.29 -10.71 -1.43
N LEU A 14 -2.45 -9.75 -1.05
CA LEU A 14 -2.83 -8.66 -0.18
C LEU A 14 -4.01 -7.86 -0.75
N ASP A 15 -4.00 -7.54 -2.02
CA ASP A 15 -5.08 -6.84 -2.71
C ASP A 15 -6.46 -7.55 -2.65
N ARG A 16 -6.48 -8.82 -2.24
CA ARG A 16 -7.69 -9.67 -2.16
C ARG A 16 -7.92 -10.28 -0.78
N ALA A 17 -7.19 -9.81 0.21
CA ALA A 17 -7.28 -10.29 1.58
C ALA A 17 -7.95 -9.24 2.47
N ILE A 18 -8.43 -9.68 3.61
CA ILE A 18 -8.77 -8.82 4.74
C ILE A 18 -7.87 -9.27 5.87
N LEU A 19 -7.07 -8.36 6.39
CA LEU A 19 -6.21 -8.62 7.54
C LEU A 19 -7.02 -8.34 8.82
N ILE A 20 -7.16 -9.37 9.61
CA ILE A 20 -7.78 -9.29 10.93
C ILE A 20 -6.69 -9.58 11.96
N GLU A 21 -6.38 -8.59 12.77
CA GLU A 21 -5.43 -8.73 13.87
C GLU A 21 -6.18 -9.13 15.14
N LEU A 22 -5.73 -10.22 15.76
CA LEU A 22 -6.28 -10.69 17.03
C LEU A 22 -5.33 -10.32 18.16
N SER A 23 -5.87 -9.72 19.20
CA SER A 23 -5.13 -9.45 20.43
C SER A 23 -4.85 -10.74 21.20
N ARG A 24 -3.73 -10.77 21.91
CA ARG A 24 -3.41 -11.88 22.80
C ARG A 24 -4.42 -11.92 23.94
N ILE A 25 -4.92 -13.09 24.25
CA ILE A 25 -5.81 -13.32 25.40
C ILE A 25 -4.96 -13.32 26.68
N ASP A 26 -5.33 -12.52 27.66
CA ASP A 26 -4.71 -12.47 28.97
C ASP A 26 -4.78 -13.83 29.66
N GLU A 27 -3.82 -14.14 30.51
CA GLU A 27 -3.71 -15.48 31.11
C GLU A 27 -4.92 -15.86 31.97
N ASP A 28 -5.47 -14.88 32.68
CA ASP A 28 -6.66 -15.02 33.53
C ASP A 28 -7.97 -15.21 32.75
N LYS A 29 -7.98 -14.88 31.45
CA LYS A 29 -9.14 -15.00 30.56
C LYS A 29 -9.08 -16.22 29.64
N ARG A 30 -8.01 -17.01 29.72
CA ARG A 30 -7.87 -18.21 28.89
C ARG A 30 -8.82 -19.30 29.36
N LYS A 31 -9.49 -19.93 28.42
CA LYS A 31 -10.39 -21.08 28.65
C LYS A 31 -9.85 -22.30 27.91
N GLU A 32 -10.16 -23.48 28.39
CA GLU A 32 -9.91 -24.74 27.68
C GLU A 32 -10.75 -24.80 26.40
N ASN A 33 -10.20 -25.41 25.35
CA ASN A 33 -10.92 -25.55 24.07
C ASN A 33 -12.27 -26.29 24.25
N SER A 34 -12.33 -27.28 25.09
CA SER A 34 -13.55 -28.02 25.41
C SER A 34 -14.66 -27.14 25.98
N ALA A 35 -14.31 -26.18 26.84
CA ALA A 35 -15.25 -25.21 27.42
C ALA A 35 -15.75 -24.23 26.36
N ILE A 36 -14.83 -23.71 25.51
CA ILE A 36 -15.16 -22.82 24.41
C ILE A 36 -16.11 -23.50 23.42
N THR A 37 -15.79 -24.74 23.01
CA THR A 37 -16.62 -25.48 22.06
C THR A 37 -18.02 -25.74 22.64
N LYS A 38 -18.13 -26.09 23.90
CA LYS A 38 -19.43 -26.30 24.54
C LYS A 38 -20.29 -25.04 24.63
N GLU A 39 -19.67 -23.88 24.94
CA GLU A 39 -20.36 -22.58 24.90
C GLU A 39 -20.81 -22.25 23.48
N PHE A 40 -19.93 -22.42 22.50
CA PHE A 40 -20.23 -22.16 21.08
C PHE A 40 -21.38 -23.05 20.57
N ASP A 41 -21.37 -24.35 20.83
CA ASP A 41 -22.43 -25.27 20.39
C ASP A 41 -23.80 -24.89 20.98
N LYS A 42 -23.83 -24.38 22.21
CA LYS A 42 -25.06 -23.89 22.85
C LYS A 42 -25.61 -22.66 22.14
N ASP A 43 -24.73 -21.73 21.72
CA ASP A 43 -25.11 -20.46 21.13
C ASP A 43 -25.26 -20.53 19.59
N LEU A 44 -24.77 -21.60 18.97
CA LEU A 44 -24.78 -21.80 17.52
C LEU A 44 -26.14 -21.62 16.85
N PRO A 45 -27.29 -22.12 17.39
CA PRO A 45 -28.60 -21.88 16.78
C PRO A 45 -28.99 -20.41 16.73
N LEU A 46 -28.65 -19.64 17.77
CA LEU A 46 -28.92 -18.19 17.83
C LEU A 46 -28.02 -17.43 16.85
N ILE A 47 -26.72 -17.81 16.76
CA ILE A 47 -25.76 -17.24 15.82
C ILE A 47 -26.26 -17.46 14.40
N LEU A 48 -26.63 -18.67 14.03
CA LEU A 48 -27.13 -19.00 12.69
C LEU A 48 -28.45 -18.27 12.37
N GLY A 49 -29.39 -18.22 13.33
CA GLY A 49 -30.65 -17.49 13.17
C GLY A 49 -30.39 -16.00 12.83
N ASN A 50 -29.54 -15.34 13.61
CA ASN A 50 -29.16 -13.95 13.36
C ASN A 50 -28.46 -13.76 12.01
N ILE A 51 -27.55 -14.68 11.60
CA ILE A 51 -26.90 -14.62 10.29
C ILE A 51 -27.94 -14.68 9.17
N PHE A 52 -28.92 -15.59 9.23
CA PHE A 52 -29.97 -15.70 8.21
C PHE A 52 -30.91 -14.50 8.19
N ASP A 53 -31.23 -13.92 9.33
CA ASP A 53 -32.05 -12.70 9.42
C ASP A 53 -31.33 -11.51 8.77
N ILE A 54 -30.04 -11.33 9.08
CA ILE A 54 -29.22 -10.27 8.48
C ILE A 54 -29.09 -10.49 6.98
N LEU A 55 -28.80 -11.72 6.55
CA LEU A 55 -28.69 -12.06 5.13
C LEU A 55 -29.99 -11.79 4.38
N SER A 56 -31.15 -12.16 4.95
CA SER A 56 -32.47 -11.87 4.37
C SER A 56 -32.70 -10.36 4.18
N LYS A 57 -32.30 -9.54 5.16
CA LYS A 57 -32.37 -8.07 5.05
C LYS A 57 -31.41 -7.56 3.99
N ALA A 58 -30.16 -8.06 3.98
CA ALA A 58 -29.13 -7.65 3.03
C ALA A 58 -29.52 -7.95 1.58
N ILE A 59 -30.15 -9.10 1.31
CA ILE A 59 -30.67 -9.46 -0.02
C ILE A 59 -31.70 -8.43 -0.51
N LYS A 60 -32.56 -7.86 0.36
CA LYS A 60 -33.50 -6.81 0.01
C LYS A 60 -32.85 -5.46 -0.26
N ILE A 61 -31.74 -5.16 0.43
CA ILE A 61 -30.98 -3.91 0.30
C ILE A 61 -30.10 -3.94 -0.95
N TYR A 62 -29.46 -5.07 -1.25
CA TYR A 62 -28.45 -5.25 -2.29
C TYR A 62 -28.82 -4.64 -3.66
N PRO A 63 -30.02 -4.81 -4.24
CA PRO A 63 -30.38 -4.25 -5.53
C PRO A 63 -30.35 -2.71 -5.58
N ASN A 64 -30.46 -2.05 -4.43
CA ASN A 64 -30.47 -0.60 -4.31
C ASN A 64 -29.12 0.00 -3.96
N VAL A 65 -28.10 -0.82 -3.71
CA VAL A 65 -26.74 -0.35 -3.38
C VAL A 65 -26.12 0.28 -4.61
N LYS A 66 -25.70 1.54 -4.50
CA LYS A 66 -24.98 2.28 -5.53
C LYS A 66 -23.68 2.82 -4.94
N LEU A 67 -22.57 2.20 -5.29
CA LEU A 67 -21.25 2.64 -4.86
C LEU A 67 -20.68 3.63 -5.87
N SER A 68 -20.25 4.79 -5.42
CA SER A 68 -19.64 5.84 -6.26
C SER A 68 -18.30 5.41 -6.85
N LYS A 69 -17.56 4.56 -6.16
CA LYS A 69 -16.28 3.97 -6.59
C LYS A 69 -16.31 2.48 -6.29
N LEU A 70 -15.87 1.68 -7.26
CA LEU A 70 -15.77 0.24 -7.11
C LEU A 70 -14.32 -0.13 -6.75
N PRO A 71 -14.08 -0.68 -5.55
CA PRO A 71 -12.80 -1.29 -5.21
C PRO A 71 -12.51 -2.51 -6.09
N ARG A 72 -11.29 -3.05 -6.00
CA ARG A 72 -10.88 -4.23 -6.77
C ARG A 72 -11.81 -5.44 -6.57
N MET A 73 -12.30 -5.65 -5.35
CA MET A 73 -13.30 -6.67 -5.04
C MET A 73 -14.71 -6.04 -5.01
N ALA A 74 -15.22 -5.68 -6.20
CA ALA A 74 -16.47 -4.95 -6.35
C ALA A 74 -17.66 -5.68 -5.71
N ASP A 75 -17.86 -6.96 -6.02
CA ASP A 75 -18.95 -7.76 -5.47
C ASP A 75 -18.88 -7.90 -3.95
N PHE A 76 -17.66 -8.11 -3.42
CA PHE A 76 -17.45 -8.11 -1.97
C PHE A 76 -17.85 -6.79 -1.33
N SER A 77 -17.53 -5.66 -1.97
CA SER A 77 -17.87 -4.34 -1.44
C SER A 77 -19.38 -4.07 -1.48
N HIS A 78 -20.07 -4.51 -2.54
CA HIS A 78 -21.52 -4.42 -2.65
C HIS A 78 -22.22 -5.23 -1.56
N TRP A 79 -21.85 -6.51 -1.40
CA TRP A 79 -22.40 -7.37 -0.37
C TRP A 79 -22.05 -6.89 1.04
N GLY A 80 -20.81 -6.50 1.27
CA GLY A 80 -20.36 -5.96 2.55
C GLY A 80 -21.13 -4.72 2.97
N TYR A 81 -21.36 -3.79 2.02
CA TYR A 81 -22.20 -2.62 2.24
C TYR A 81 -23.64 -3.02 2.62
N ALA A 82 -24.27 -3.92 1.84
CA ALA A 82 -25.63 -4.36 2.09
C ALA A 82 -25.80 -5.05 3.46
N ILE A 83 -24.84 -5.89 3.85
CA ILE A 83 -24.80 -6.57 5.14
C ILE A 83 -24.61 -5.55 6.28
N ALA A 84 -23.65 -4.65 6.14
CA ALA A 84 -23.40 -3.61 7.14
C ALA A 84 -24.60 -2.66 7.30
N GLN A 85 -25.28 -2.35 6.21
CA GLN A 85 -26.51 -1.56 6.23
C GLN A 85 -27.64 -2.31 6.95
N ALA A 86 -27.75 -3.63 6.77
CA ALA A 86 -28.71 -4.48 7.46
C ALA A 86 -28.43 -4.61 8.97
N LEU A 87 -27.15 -4.51 9.37
CA LEU A 87 -26.70 -4.58 10.77
C LEU A 87 -27.04 -3.33 11.59
N GLY A 88 -27.17 -2.16 10.96
CA GLY A 88 -27.47 -0.93 11.70
C GLY A 88 -27.12 0.34 10.95
N ASN A 89 -27.34 0.40 9.64
CA ASN A 89 -26.98 1.54 8.77
C ASN A 89 -25.46 1.82 8.72
N LEU A 90 -24.64 0.77 8.78
CA LEU A 90 -23.16 0.84 8.83
C LEU A 90 -22.52 0.70 7.45
N GLY A 91 -23.25 0.87 6.34
CA GLY A 91 -22.71 0.68 4.99
C GLY A 91 -21.50 1.56 4.66
N GLU A 92 -21.59 2.86 4.95
CA GLU A 92 -20.48 3.79 4.73
C GLU A 92 -19.29 3.47 5.65
N THR A 93 -19.55 3.18 6.92
CA THR A 93 -18.52 2.77 7.88
C THR A 93 -17.75 1.54 7.39
N PHE A 94 -18.46 0.55 6.84
CA PHE A 94 -17.82 -0.62 6.24
C PHE A 94 -16.87 -0.25 5.10
N LEU A 95 -17.28 0.66 4.21
CA LEU A 95 -16.43 1.10 3.08
C LEU A 95 -15.18 1.83 3.56
N ASP A 96 -15.31 2.68 4.57
CA ASP A 96 -14.18 3.40 5.16
C ASP A 96 -13.20 2.45 5.86
N GLU A 97 -13.69 1.51 6.63
CA GLU A 97 -12.87 0.49 7.30
C GLU A 97 -12.22 -0.47 6.28
N TYR A 98 -12.92 -0.84 5.23
CA TYR A 98 -12.35 -1.65 4.15
C TYR A 98 -11.22 -0.92 3.44
N LYS A 99 -11.39 0.38 3.14
CA LYS A 99 -10.34 1.24 2.58
C LYS A 99 -9.14 1.38 3.53
N CYS A 100 -9.40 1.55 4.82
CA CYS A 100 -8.37 1.63 5.85
C CYS A 100 -7.55 0.32 5.93
N ASN A 101 -8.23 -0.84 5.91
CA ASN A 101 -7.60 -2.15 5.89
C ASN A 101 -6.73 -2.34 4.65
N TYR A 102 -7.22 -1.95 3.47
CA TYR A 102 -6.47 -1.97 2.22
C TYR A 102 -5.20 -1.09 2.28
N ASN A 103 -5.30 0.12 2.82
CA ASN A 103 -4.16 1.02 2.97
C ASN A 103 -3.10 0.45 3.94
N LYS A 104 -3.51 -0.14 5.07
CA LYS A 104 -2.60 -0.82 6.00
C LYS A 104 -1.83 -1.94 5.31
N GLN A 105 -2.51 -2.75 4.50
CA GLN A 105 -1.89 -3.83 3.73
C GLN A 105 -0.85 -3.32 2.74
N ASN A 106 -1.16 -2.22 2.02
CA ASN A 106 -0.22 -1.60 1.08
C ASN A 106 1.05 -1.10 1.80
N ILE A 107 0.89 -0.43 2.93
CA ILE A 107 2.02 0.06 3.74
C ILE A 107 2.86 -1.12 4.22
N GLU A 108 2.24 -2.19 4.69
CA GLU A 108 2.96 -3.37 5.17
C GLU A 108 3.70 -4.10 4.04
N ALA A 109 3.08 -4.23 2.86
CA ALA A 109 3.73 -4.78 1.67
C ALA A 109 4.96 -3.96 1.26
N ILE A 110 4.86 -2.63 1.31
CA ILE A 110 5.97 -1.71 1.02
C ILE A 110 7.08 -1.86 2.08
N ASN A 111 6.74 -1.82 3.36
CA ASN A 111 7.71 -1.88 4.46
C ASN A 111 8.44 -3.23 4.51
N SER A 112 7.82 -4.30 4.06
CA SER A 112 8.43 -5.63 3.98
C SER A 112 9.33 -5.83 2.75
N ASP A 113 9.33 -4.88 1.80
CA ASP A 113 10.05 -5.00 0.53
C ASP A 113 11.25 -4.06 0.48
N ILE A 114 12.46 -4.63 0.40
CA ILE A 114 13.72 -3.87 0.40
C ILE A 114 13.77 -2.89 -0.79
N VAL A 115 13.32 -3.31 -1.98
CA VAL A 115 13.37 -2.45 -3.18
C VAL A 115 12.41 -1.28 -3.03
N ALA A 116 11.20 -1.51 -2.51
CA ALA A 116 10.22 -0.45 -2.26
C ALA A 116 10.76 0.55 -1.23
N THR A 117 11.30 0.08 -0.10
CA THR A 117 11.87 0.93 0.94
C THR A 117 13.01 1.80 0.41
N LEU A 118 13.95 1.21 -0.35
CA LEU A 118 15.07 1.93 -0.95
C LEU A 118 14.61 2.93 -2.02
N LEU A 119 13.61 2.57 -2.83
CA LEU A 119 13.06 3.48 -3.85
C LEU A 119 12.37 4.69 -3.21
N ILE A 120 11.62 4.50 -2.14
CA ILE A 120 11.00 5.58 -1.37
C ILE A 120 12.08 6.52 -0.81
N ALA A 121 13.13 5.96 -0.18
CA ALA A 121 14.24 6.74 0.35
C ALA A 121 14.99 7.50 -0.76
N PHE A 122 15.20 6.86 -1.92
CA PHE A 122 15.84 7.48 -3.09
C PHE A 122 15.02 8.63 -3.67
N MET A 123 13.69 8.51 -3.67
CA MET A 123 12.77 9.52 -4.22
C MET A 123 12.33 10.58 -3.21
N LYS A 124 12.75 10.47 -1.93
CA LYS A 124 12.26 11.34 -0.85
C LYS A 124 12.40 12.83 -1.14
N GLU A 125 13.50 13.23 -1.79
CA GLU A 125 13.81 14.63 -2.11
C GLU A 125 13.74 14.91 -3.63
N LYS A 126 13.20 13.97 -4.41
CA LYS A 126 13.12 14.06 -5.86
C LYS A 126 11.66 14.01 -6.32
N GLU A 127 11.24 15.02 -7.06
CA GLU A 127 9.94 15.03 -7.73
C GLU A 127 9.92 14.07 -8.93
N ILE A 128 10.99 14.11 -9.72
CA ILE A 128 11.15 13.27 -10.91
C ILE A 128 12.57 12.73 -10.98
N TRP A 129 12.70 11.46 -11.36
CA TRP A 129 13.97 10.86 -11.76
C TRP A 129 13.82 10.14 -13.10
N LYS A 130 14.79 10.31 -14.00
CA LYS A 130 14.83 9.67 -15.31
C LYS A 130 16.21 9.08 -15.56
N GLY A 131 16.26 7.81 -16.00
CA GLY A 131 17.52 7.14 -16.31
C GLY A 131 17.31 5.72 -16.81
N LYS A 132 18.40 4.99 -16.99
CA LYS A 132 18.34 3.55 -17.31
C LYS A 132 18.02 2.75 -16.05
N VAL A 133 17.31 1.63 -16.20
CA VAL A 133 17.02 0.74 -15.05
C VAL A 133 18.30 0.21 -14.40
N SER A 134 19.38 0.05 -15.19
CA SER A 134 20.71 -0.32 -14.68
C SER A 134 21.34 0.76 -13.82
N GLU A 135 21.09 2.03 -14.12
CA GLU A 135 21.56 3.17 -13.31
C GLU A 135 20.75 3.23 -12.00
N LEU A 136 19.44 3.08 -12.10
CA LEU A 136 18.59 2.99 -10.90
C LEU A 136 19.06 1.86 -9.96
N LEU A 137 19.39 0.69 -10.51
CA LEU A 137 19.90 -0.43 -9.70
C LEU A 137 21.17 -0.07 -8.97
N LYS A 138 22.11 0.65 -9.63
CA LYS A 138 23.35 1.12 -8.99
C LYS A 138 23.06 2.11 -7.86
N GLU A 139 22.17 3.07 -8.09
CA GLU A 139 21.76 4.06 -7.09
C GLU A 139 21.11 3.38 -5.87
N LEU A 140 20.20 2.43 -6.08
CA LEU A 140 19.57 1.68 -4.99
C LEU A 140 20.59 0.81 -4.24
N THR A 141 21.55 0.21 -4.94
CA THR A 141 22.64 -0.57 -4.30
C THR A 141 23.51 0.32 -3.45
N TYR A 142 23.92 1.49 -3.98
CA TYR A 142 24.73 2.47 -3.23
C TYR A 142 23.98 2.96 -1.97
N LEU A 143 22.68 3.24 -2.11
CA LEU A 143 21.86 3.66 -0.98
C LEU A 143 21.74 2.55 0.08
N ALA A 144 21.58 1.31 -0.35
CA ALA A 144 21.52 0.16 0.54
C ALA A 144 22.82 -0.03 1.33
N ASP A 145 23.98 0.12 0.66
CA ASP A 145 25.28 0.02 1.32
C ASP A 145 25.46 1.15 2.36
N ARG A 146 25.02 2.37 2.03
CA ARG A 146 25.04 3.51 2.96
C ARG A 146 24.17 3.27 4.19
N GLU A 147 22.97 2.74 4.00
CA GLU A 147 22.02 2.43 5.07
C GLU A 147 22.30 1.08 5.76
N LYS A 148 23.40 0.40 5.40
CA LYS A 148 23.82 -0.92 5.93
C LYS A 148 22.76 -2.01 5.74
N ILE A 149 21.95 -1.91 4.69
CA ILE A 149 20.94 -2.91 4.32
C ILE A 149 21.61 -4.02 3.50
N LYS A 150 21.40 -5.27 3.88
CA LYS A 150 21.97 -6.43 3.17
C LYS A 150 21.27 -6.63 1.82
N THR A 151 22.02 -6.40 0.73
CA THR A 151 21.53 -6.62 -0.65
C THR A 151 21.86 -8.01 -1.21
N LYS A 152 22.76 -8.76 -0.56
CA LYS A 152 23.10 -10.14 -0.95
C LYS A 152 22.05 -11.14 -0.46
N THR A 153 20.79 -10.89 -0.82
CA THR A 153 19.62 -11.73 -0.49
C THR A 153 18.84 -12.02 -1.78
N ASN A 154 18.04 -13.07 -1.78
CA ASN A 154 17.16 -13.38 -2.92
C ASN A 154 16.07 -12.30 -3.14
N ASP A 155 15.86 -11.41 -2.18
CA ASP A 155 14.83 -10.39 -2.21
C ASP A 155 15.29 -9.09 -2.91
N PHE A 156 16.61 -8.92 -3.11
CA PHE A 156 17.16 -7.77 -3.82
C PHE A 156 17.64 -8.17 -5.24
N PRO A 157 17.20 -7.45 -6.30
CA PRO A 157 17.54 -7.81 -7.68
C PRO A 157 19.02 -7.59 -7.98
N SER A 158 19.65 -8.60 -8.56
CA SER A 158 21.06 -8.53 -8.99
C SER A 158 21.24 -7.96 -10.41
N GLN A 159 20.15 -7.82 -11.18
CA GLN A 159 20.18 -7.39 -12.58
C GLN A 159 19.01 -6.42 -12.88
N ALA A 160 19.20 -5.55 -13.88
CA ALA A 160 18.20 -4.56 -14.29
C ALA A 160 16.85 -5.15 -14.70
N ASN A 161 16.84 -6.29 -15.38
CA ASN A 161 15.61 -6.98 -15.78
C ASN A 161 14.83 -7.51 -14.56
N LEU A 162 15.51 -7.99 -13.54
CA LEU A 162 14.90 -8.43 -12.27
C LEU A 162 14.34 -7.22 -11.51
N LEU A 163 15.06 -6.10 -11.50
CA LEU A 163 14.56 -4.84 -10.91
C LEU A 163 13.29 -4.38 -11.63
N SER A 164 13.25 -4.40 -12.96
CA SER A 164 12.05 -4.04 -13.73
C SER A 164 10.85 -4.91 -13.37
N ARG A 165 11.04 -6.23 -13.27
CA ARG A 165 9.97 -7.17 -12.86
C ARG A 165 9.50 -6.88 -11.43
N LYS A 166 10.43 -6.64 -10.51
CA LYS A 166 10.15 -6.32 -9.12
C LYS A 166 9.36 -5.02 -9.00
N LEU A 167 9.78 -3.95 -9.67
CA LEU A 167 9.06 -2.67 -9.71
C LEU A 167 7.65 -2.83 -10.27
N ASN A 168 7.48 -3.59 -11.36
CA ASN A 168 6.15 -3.86 -11.92
C ASN A 168 5.23 -4.59 -10.93
N SER A 169 5.75 -5.50 -10.11
CA SER A 169 4.97 -6.18 -9.07
C SER A 169 4.56 -5.24 -7.92
N LEU A 170 5.32 -4.17 -7.69
CA LEU A 170 5.08 -3.17 -6.65
C LEU A 170 4.32 -1.93 -7.14
N LYS A 171 3.98 -1.87 -8.45
CA LYS A 171 3.46 -0.67 -9.08
C LYS A 171 2.20 -0.11 -8.40
N SER A 172 1.23 -0.97 -8.09
CA SER A 172 -0.01 -0.54 -7.41
C SER A 172 0.25 -0.02 -6.01
N ASN A 173 1.14 -0.69 -5.25
CA ASN A 173 1.50 -0.28 -3.89
C ASN A 173 2.26 1.05 -3.89
N LEU A 174 3.24 1.23 -4.77
CA LEU A 174 3.98 2.48 -4.91
C LEU A 174 3.07 3.63 -5.32
N LYS A 175 2.15 3.39 -6.27
CA LYS A 175 1.18 4.40 -6.70
C LYS A 175 0.24 4.83 -5.57
N SER A 176 -0.14 3.94 -4.67
CA SER A 176 -0.99 4.28 -3.52
C SER A 176 -0.34 5.25 -2.54
N ILE A 177 1.00 5.36 -2.56
CA ILE A 177 1.79 6.29 -1.75
C ILE A 177 2.34 7.47 -2.58
N GLY A 178 1.81 7.71 -3.80
CA GLY A 178 2.18 8.83 -4.65
C GLY A 178 3.47 8.65 -5.46
N ILE A 179 4.02 7.44 -5.55
CA ILE A 179 5.16 7.13 -6.42
C ILE A 179 4.66 6.34 -7.62
N ASP A 180 4.69 6.95 -8.80
CA ASP A 180 4.35 6.25 -10.07
C ASP A 180 5.57 6.16 -10.97
N PHE A 181 5.57 5.22 -11.92
CA PHE A 181 6.63 5.11 -12.91
C PHE A 181 6.14 4.60 -14.25
N LYS A 182 6.86 5.01 -15.29
CA LYS A 182 6.70 4.53 -16.67
C LYS A 182 8.05 4.02 -17.16
N SER A 183 8.05 2.86 -17.83
CA SER A 183 9.24 2.27 -18.45
C SER A 183 9.08 2.19 -19.95
N GLU A 184 10.15 2.51 -20.67
CA GLU A 184 10.24 2.46 -22.12
C GLU A 184 11.46 1.61 -22.51
N SER A 185 11.24 0.56 -23.29
CA SER A 185 12.31 -0.25 -23.85
C SER A 185 12.79 0.35 -25.17
N LYS A 186 14.08 0.67 -25.25
CA LYS A 186 14.77 1.10 -26.46
C LYS A 186 15.77 0.01 -26.90
N SER A 187 16.35 0.17 -28.08
CA SER A 187 17.28 -0.81 -28.63
C SER A 187 18.52 -1.05 -27.76
N ASP A 188 18.95 -0.03 -26.99
CA ASP A 188 20.18 -0.07 -26.17
C ASP A 188 19.89 -0.40 -24.70
N ALA A 189 18.71 -0.06 -24.16
CA ALA A 189 18.37 -0.26 -22.76
C ALA A 189 16.87 -0.02 -22.47
N THR A 190 16.44 -0.44 -21.27
CA THR A 190 15.16 -0.02 -20.70
C THR A 190 15.35 1.24 -19.86
N TYR A 191 14.63 2.29 -20.23
CA TYR A 191 14.56 3.55 -19.50
C TYR A 191 13.37 3.57 -18.58
N ILE A 192 13.49 4.26 -17.47
CA ILE A 192 12.41 4.43 -16.51
C ILE A 192 12.32 5.90 -16.09
N THR A 193 11.09 6.40 -16.01
CA THR A 193 10.77 7.71 -15.42
C THR A 193 9.96 7.45 -14.17
N ILE A 194 10.42 7.94 -13.03
CA ILE A 194 9.76 7.80 -11.73
C ILE A 194 9.33 9.19 -11.29
N THR A 195 8.09 9.31 -10.81
CA THR A 195 7.50 10.55 -10.27
C THR A 195 7.10 10.34 -8.82
N ASN A 196 7.30 11.36 -7.99
CA ASN A 196 6.86 11.38 -6.60
C ASN A 196 6.00 12.61 -6.36
N GLU A 197 4.69 12.41 -6.21
CA GLU A 197 3.71 13.47 -5.98
C GLU A 197 3.81 14.08 -4.57
N ASN A 198 4.46 13.39 -3.63
CA ASN A 198 4.62 13.82 -2.23
C ASN A 198 6.00 14.46 -1.96
N SER A 199 6.82 14.66 -2.98
CA SER A 199 8.10 15.35 -2.83
C SER A 199 7.84 16.82 -2.42
N PRO A 200 8.55 17.36 -1.42
CA PRO A 200 8.46 18.78 -1.10
C PRO A 200 8.89 19.59 -2.33
N GLN A 201 7.97 20.38 -2.86
CA GLN A 201 8.28 21.30 -3.96
C GLN A 201 9.33 22.29 -3.45
N LEU A 202 10.55 22.21 -3.99
CA LEU A 202 11.52 23.29 -3.81
C LEU A 202 10.90 24.56 -4.41
N PRO A 203 10.91 25.70 -3.69
CA PRO A 203 10.44 26.96 -4.24
C PRO A 203 11.20 27.23 -5.54
N PRO A 204 10.54 27.78 -6.57
CA PRO A 204 11.20 28.05 -7.84
C PRO A 204 12.46 28.90 -7.59
N TYR A 205 13.59 28.44 -8.11
CA TYR A 205 14.87 29.15 -8.00
C TYR A 205 14.72 30.51 -8.67
N VAL A 206 14.58 31.57 -7.87
CA VAL A 206 14.60 32.95 -8.36
C VAL A 206 16.05 33.24 -8.76
N LYS A 207 16.31 33.24 -10.06
CA LYS A 207 17.57 33.81 -10.60
C LYS A 207 17.63 35.27 -10.18
N HIS A 208 18.42 35.57 -9.17
CA HIS A 208 18.85 36.93 -8.94
C HIS A 208 19.71 37.34 -10.14
N ASN A 209 19.13 38.08 -11.05
CA ASN A 209 19.91 38.82 -12.04
C ASN A 209 20.81 39.77 -11.26
N LYS A 210 22.14 39.51 -11.35
CA LYS A 210 23.13 40.51 -10.98
C LYS A 210 22.90 41.71 -11.93
N THR A 211 22.27 42.74 -11.43
CA THR A 211 22.35 44.07 -12.03
C THR A 211 23.79 44.52 -11.80
N ASN A 212 24.53 44.62 -12.91
CA ASN A 212 25.76 45.35 -12.98
C ASN A 212 25.38 46.84 -12.84
N ASP A 213 25.56 47.36 -11.66
CA ASP A 213 25.73 48.83 -11.47
C ASP A 213 27.20 49.11 -11.22
N ASP A 214 27.94 49.13 -12.33
CA ASP A 214 29.14 49.94 -12.46
C ASP A 214 28.72 51.30 -12.97
N ASN A 215 28.77 52.32 -12.17
CA ASN A 215 29.23 53.67 -12.44
C ASN A 215 28.75 54.66 -11.35
N THR A 216 29.62 55.01 -10.47
CA THR A 216 29.65 56.35 -9.93
C THR A 216 31.15 56.72 -9.67
N ASP A 217 31.71 57.38 -10.66
CA ASP A 217 32.80 58.31 -10.46
C ASP A 217 32.34 59.37 -9.43
N VAL A 218 33.15 59.52 -8.38
CA VAL A 218 33.12 60.77 -7.58
C VAL A 218 34.58 61.19 -7.40
N GLU A 219 34.92 62.23 -8.17
CA GLU A 219 36.01 63.15 -7.86
C GLU A 219 35.75 63.86 -6.53
N PHE A 220 36.77 64.04 -5.81
CA PHE A 220 37.32 64.97 -4.83
C PHE A 220 37.96 64.30 -3.62
#